data_fca92cfbc0541a34abdd8d3981d2d1a2
#
_entry.id   fca92cfbc0541a34abdd8d3981d2d1a2
#
_cell.length_a   1.000
_cell.length_b   1.000
_cell.length_c   1.000
_cell.angle_alpha   90.00
_cell.angle_beta   90.00
_cell.angle_gamma   90.00
#
_symmetry.space_group_name_H-M   'P 1'
#
loop_
_entity.id
_entity.type
_entity.pdbx_description
1 polymer ?
#
loop_
_entity_poly.entity_id
_entity_poly.type
_entity_poly.pdbx_seq_one_letter_code
_entity_poly.pdbx_strand_id
1 'polypeptide(L)'
;MPGHEELAVGAVASGGIPVLNRQEVRFVSDNQIEETTRRVRREVERQEVLYRKGRPARRLTGQSVILVDDGAATGATMRAAISAVRAQQPARLVVALPIAPPETCASLAKSVDELICLIVPKVFFSVGQWYDDFSPCTDDEVCELLDGLENPVEVGT
;
A
#
# COMPACT_ATOMS: atom_id res chain seq x y z
N MET A 1 16.35 0.06 5.52
CA MET A 1 17.62 -0.01 6.28
C MET A 1 17.87 -1.48 6.58
N PRO A 2 19.07 -2.02 6.51
CA PRO A 2 19.34 -3.39 6.94
C PRO A 2 18.99 -3.53 8.43
N GLY A 3 18.06 -4.43 8.76
CA GLY A 3 17.65 -4.72 10.14
C GLY A 3 16.43 -3.97 10.68
N HIS A 4 15.79 -3.07 9.91
CA HIS A 4 14.56 -2.37 10.28
C HIS A 4 13.66 -2.21 9.07
N GLU A 5 13.20 -3.30 8.50
CA GLU A 5 12.41 -3.32 7.26
C GLU A 5 11.06 -2.58 7.39
N GLU A 6 10.54 -2.42 8.59
CA GLU A 6 9.28 -1.73 8.85
C GLU A 6 9.41 -0.22 9.14
N LEU A 7 10.63 0.31 9.28
CA LEU A 7 10.88 1.75 9.36
C LEU A 7 11.03 2.32 7.94
N ALA A 8 9.92 2.47 7.27
CA ALA A 8 9.92 3.00 5.90
C ALA A 8 10.24 4.50 5.92
N VAL A 9 11.35 4.89 5.29
CA VAL A 9 11.72 6.30 5.04
C VAL A 9 10.69 7.00 4.16
N GLY A 10 9.95 6.22 3.36
CA GLY A 10 8.88 6.69 2.50
C GLY A 10 8.32 5.58 1.64
N ALA A 11 7.35 5.92 0.82
CA ALA A 11 6.75 5.04 -0.17
C ALA A 11 6.57 5.75 -1.51
N VAL A 12 6.53 4.99 -2.59
CA VAL A 12 6.25 5.48 -3.94
C VAL A 12 5.02 4.75 -4.45
N ALA A 13 4.02 5.52 -4.88
CA ALA A 13 2.82 4.96 -5.51
C ALA A 13 2.94 4.99 -7.05
N SER A 14 2.04 4.29 -7.73
CA SER A 14 1.82 4.42 -9.18
C SER A 14 1.72 5.89 -9.60
N GLY A 15 2.49 6.27 -10.63
CA GLY A 15 2.61 7.68 -11.03
C GLY A 15 3.81 8.40 -10.40
N GLY A 16 4.61 7.69 -9.57
CA GLY A 16 5.95 8.14 -9.17
C GLY A 16 6.01 9.26 -8.13
N ILE A 17 4.93 9.54 -7.40
CA ILE A 17 4.92 10.54 -6.33
C ILE A 17 5.46 9.90 -5.05
N PRO A 18 6.66 10.29 -4.57
CA PRO A 18 7.18 9.80 -3.30
C PRO A 18 6.46 10.48 -2.13
N VAL A 19 6.03 9.68 -1.17
CA VAL A 19 5.57 10.17 0.14
C VAL A 19 6.66 9.82 1.16
N LEU A 20 7.36 10.85 1.64
CA LEU A 20 8.46 10.67 2.59
C LEU A 20 7.97 10.81 4.03
N ASN A 21 8.46 9.95 4.90
CA ASN A 21 8.27 10.08 6.34
C ASN A 21 9.26 11.13 6.88
N ARG A 22 8.78 12.34 7.15
CA ARG A 22 9.60 13.49 7.57
C ARG A 22 10.41 13.23 8.85
N GLN A 23 10.00 12.31 9.70
CA GLN A 23 10.70 11.99 10.94
C GLN A 23 11.93 11.12 10.66
N GLU A 24 11.81 10.17 9.73
CA GLU A 24 12.89 9.23 9.39
C GLU A 24 13.91 9.84 8.40
N VAL A 25 13.45 10.75 7.54
CA VAL A 25 14.31 11.44 6.53
C VAL A 25 15.45 12.23 7.18
N ARG A 26 15.30 12.69 8.42
CA ARG A 26 16.33 13.49 9.13
C ARG A 26 17.66 12.76 9.34
N PHE A 27 17.67 11.43 9.23
CA PHE A 27 18.84 10.58 9.45
C PHE A 27 19.42 9.99 8.16
N VAL A 28 18.88 10.37 7.00
CA VAL A 28 19.26 9.83 5.69
C VAL A 28 19.70 10.95 4.78
N SER A 29 20.81 10.77 4.07
CA SER A 29 21.31 11.79 3.13
C SER A 29 20.40 11.92 1.90
N ASP A 30 20.36 13.10 1.28
CA ASP A 30 19.56 13.36 0.07
C ASP A 30 19.92 12.38 -1.06
N ASN A 31 21.18 12.04 -1.24
CA ASN A 31 21.62 11.06 -2.23
C ASN A 31 21.03 9.65 -1.97
N GLN A 32 21.00 9.22 -0.71
CA GLN A 32 20.42 7.92 -0.35
C GLN A 32 18.90 7.89 -0.56
N ILE A 33 18.22 9.00 -0.27
CA ILE A 33 16.80 9.17 -0.53
C ILE A 33 16.52 9.07 -2.04
N GLU A 34 17.30 9.79 -2.84
CA GLU A 34 17.15 9.80 -4.30
C GLU A 34 17.40 8.41 -4.92
N GLU A 35 18.48 7.74 -4.50
CA GLU A 35 18.81 6.40 -4.97
C GLU A 35 17.72 5.38 -4.60
N THR A 36 17.27 5.39 -3.33
CA THR A 36 16.19 4.53 -2.86
C THR A 36 14.90 4.80 -3.61
N THR A 37 14.53 6.07 -3.79
CA THR A 37 13.34 6.47 -4.54
C THR A 37 13.40 5.96 -5.98
N ARG A 38 14.55 6.07 -6.63
CA ARG A 38 14.75 5.60 -8.02
C ARG A 38 14.63 4.07 -8.11
N ARG A 39 15.16 3.34 -7.14
CA ARG A 39 15.05 1.88 -7.07
C ARG A 39 13.60 1.44 -6.87
N VAL A 40 12.90 2.02 -5.89
CA VAL A 40 11.50 1.69 -5.60
C VAL A 40 10.60 2.03 -6.79
N ARG A 41 10.82 3.17 -7.46
CA ARG A 41 10.07 3.54 -8.68
C ARG A 41 10.20 2.49 -9.77
N ARG A 42 11.42 2.01 -10.06
CA ARG A 42 11.63 0.96 -11.06
C ARG A 42 10.90 -0.32 -10.69
N GLU A 43 10.88 -0.68 -9.41
CA GLU A 43 10.18 -1.86 -8.94
C GLU A 43 8.65 -1.72 -9.10
N VAL A 44 8.08 -0.58 -8.73
CA VAL A 44 6.65 -0.28 -8.95
C VAL A 44 6.31 -0.36 -10.44
N GLU A 45 7.12 0.25 -11.33
CA GLU A 45 6.93 0.19 -12.77
C GLU A 45 7.00 -1.25 -13.29
N ARG A 46 7.95 -2.06 -12.81
CA ARG A 46 8.07 -3.48 -13.16
C ARG A 46 6.81 -4.25 -12.76
N GLN A 47 6.36 -4.09 -11.51
CA GLN A 47 5.16 -4.75 -10.99
C GLN A 47 3.90 -4.31 -11.74
N GLU A 48 3.76 -3.03 -12.06
CA GLU A 48 2.62 -2.55 -12.85
C GLU A 48 2.54 -3.22 -14.23
N VAL A 49 3.67 -3.34 -14.93
CA VAL A 49 3.72 -4.02 -16.22
C VAL A 49 3.36 -5.49 -16.08
N LEU A 50 3.93 -6.17 -15.08
CA LEU A 50 3.75 -7.59 -14.85
C LEU A 50 2.30 -7.92 -14.45
N TYR A 51 1.77 -7.24 -13.44
CA TYR A 51 0.44 -7.56 -12.89
C TYR A 51 -0.69 -7.08 -13.79
N ARG A 52 -0.48 -6.02 -14.56
CA ARG A 52 -1.50 -5.54 -15.51
C ARG A 52 -1.56 -6.36 -16.79
N LYS A 53 -0.52 -7.08 -17.16
CA LYS A 53 -0.46 -7.90 -18.39
C LYS A 53 -0.92 -7.10 -19.64
N GLY A 54 -0.47 -5.84 -19.76
CA GLY A 54 -0.84 -4.94 -20.85
C GLY A 54 -2.20 -4.25 -20.73
N ARG A 55 -2.95 -4.50 -19.66
CA ARG A 55 -4.22 -3.80 -19.42
C ARG A 55 -3.99 -2.35 -19.02
N PRO A 56 -4.78 -1.41 -19.51
CA PRO A 56 -4.66 -0.02 -19.13
C PRO A 56 -5.00 0.19 -17.65
N ALA A 57 -4.42 1.21 -17.02
CA ALA A 57 -4.82 1.63 -15.69
C ALA A 57 -6.31 1.98 -15.65
N ARG A 58 -7.03 1.51 -14.64
CA ARG A 58 -8.44 1.87 -14.45
C ARG A 58 -8.57 3.35 -14.13
N ARG A 59 -9.55 4.02 -14.73
CA ARG A 59 -9.93 5.38 -14.35
C ARG A 59 -10.63 5.35 -13.01
N LEU A 60 -10.13 6.14 -12.05
CA LEU A 60 -10.71 6.20 -10.70
C LEU A 60 -11.64 7.42 -10.51
N THR A 61 -11.64 8.36 -11.46
CA THR A 61 -12.46 9.58 -11.40
C THR A 61 -13.94 9.24 -11.24
N GLY A 62 -14.55 9.76 -10.17
CA GLY A 62 -15.97 9.55 -9.87
C GLY A 62 -16.32 8.14 -9.37
N GLN A 63 -15.33 7.24 -9.17
CA GLN A 63 -15.54 5.89 -8.69
C GLN A 63 -15.44 5.81 -7.16
N SER A 64 -16.08 4.82 -6.55
CA SER A 64 -15.78 4.40 -5.19
C SER A 64 -14.57 3.48 -5.22
N VAL A 65 -13.52 3.86 -4.50
CA VAL A 65 -12.25 3.13 -4.44
C VAL A 65 -12.03 2.60 -3.03
N ILE A 66 -11.66 1.34 -2.92
CA ILE A 66 -11.26 0.71 -1.67
C ILE A 66 -9.78 0.35 -1.79
N LEU A 67 -8.94 0.90 -0.92
CA LEU A 67 -7.55 0.49 -0.75
C LEU A 67 -7.48 -0.55 0.35
N VAL A 68 -6.81 -1.66 0.07
CA VAL A 68 -6.65 -2.79 0.99
C VAL A 68 -5.16 -3.10 1.13
N ASP A 69 -4.74 -3.45 2.32
CA ASP A 69 -3.38 -3.92 2.62
C ASP A 69 -3.46 -4.97 3.74
N ASP A 70 -2.39 -5.73 3.97
CA ASP A 70 -2.30 -6.73 5.04
C ASP A 70 -2.20 -6.11 6.44
N GLY A 71 -1.83 -4.85 6.51
CA GLY A 71 -1.76 -4.05 7.73
C GLY A 71 -0.94 -2.78 7.49
N ALA A 72 -0.92 -1.91 8.47
CA ALA A 72 -0.15 -0.68 8.38
C ALA A 72 0.59 -0.39 9.68
N ALA A 73 1.91 -0.54 9.70
CA ALA A 73 2.73 -0.13 10.83
C ALA A 73 2.82 1.41 10.92
N THR A 74 3.61 2.04 10.08
CA THR A 74 3.71 3.50 10.00
C THR A 74 2.66 4.14 9.08
N GLY A 75 2.02 3.37 8.22
CA GLY A 75 1.08 3.81 7.20
C GLY A 75 1.71 4.59 6.04
N ALA A 76 3.03 4.54 5.85
CA ALA A 76 3.71 5.29 4.79
C ALA A 76 3.25 4.85 3.39
N THR A 77 3.20 3.54 3.14
CA THR A 77 2.72 2.95 1.87
C THR A 77 1.27 3.35 1.60
N MET A 78 0.41 3.20 2.60
CA MET A 78 -1.01 3.55 2.49
C MET A 78 -1.21 5.05 2.23
N ARG A 79 -0.45 5.95 2.88
CA ARG A 79 -0.50 7.39 2.58
C ARG A 79 -0.08 7.71 1.15
N ALA A 80 0.92 7.03 0.61
CA ALA A 80 1.32 7.20 -0.79
C ALA A 80 0.19 6.76 -1.74
N ALA A 81 -0.43 5.61 -1.48
CA ALA A 81 -1.57 5.12 -2.26
C ALA A 81 -2.78 6.07 -2.17
N ILE A 82 -3.13 6.54 -0.98
CA ILE A 82 -4.20 7.55 -0.77
C ILE A 82 -3.93 8.80 -1.61
N SER A 83 -2.70 9.33 -1.58
CA SER A 83 -2.33 10.53 -2.34
C SER A 83 -2.48 10.33 -3.84
N ALA A 84 -2.04 9.18 -4.37
CA ALA A 84 -2.15 8.84 -5.78
C ALA A 84 -3.60 8.67 -6.24
N VAL A 85 -4.44 8.04 -5.41
CA VAL A 85 -5.87 7.86 -5.69
C VAL A 85 -6.63 9.18 -5.60
N ARG A 86 -6.38 10.00 -4.58
CA ARG A 86 -7.02 11.33 -4.45
C ARG A 86 -6.71 12.26 -5.61
N ALA A 87 -5.50 12.18 -6.18
CA ALA A 87 -5.13 12.96 -7.38
C ALA A 87 -6.02 12.62 -8.60
N GLN A 88 -6.64 11.44 -8.63
CA GLN A 88 -7.56 11.02 -9.70
C GLN A 88 -9.03 11.36 -9.41
N GLN A 89 -9.33 12.07 -8.32
CA GLN A 89 -10.66 12.56 -7.96
C GLN A 89 -11.73 11.43 -7.88
N PRO A 90 -11.56 10.42 -7.01
CA PRO A 90 -12.59 9.42 -6.76
C PRO A 90 -13.81 10.07 -6.11
N ALA A 91 -15.01 9.50 -6.29
CA ALA A 91 -16.22 9.94 -5.58
C ALA A 91 -16.16 9.55 -4.10
N ARG A 92 -15.54 8.43 -3.78
CA ARG A 92 -15.36 7.94 -2.40
C ARG A 92 -14.06 7.15 -2.32
N LEU A 93 -13.32 7.34 -1.23
CA LEU A 93 -12.11 6.59 -0.93
C LEU A 93 -12.22 5.94 0.45
N VAL A 94 -12.17 4.63 0.47
CA VAL A 94 -12.18 3.80 1.67
C VAL A 94 -10.82 3.14 1.83
N VAL A 95 -10.34 3.03 3.05
CA VAL A 95 -9.19 2.17 3.40
C VAL A 95 -9.68 1.06 4.30
N ALA A 96 -9.32 -0.18 3.99
CA ALA A 96 -9.63 -1.36 4.78
C ALA A 96 -8.35 -2.10 5.14
N LEU A 97 -8.10 -2.25 6.45
CA LEU A 97 -6.92 -2.89 7.02
C LEU A 97 -7.34 -3.94 8.05
N PRO A 98 -6.72 -5.13 8.07
CA PRO A 98 -6.89 -6.07 9.17
C PRO A 98 -6.35 -5.50 10.48
N ILE A 99 -5.20 -4.81 10.45
CA ILE A 99 -4.53 -4.34 11.65
C ILE A 99 -3.71 -3.07 11.41
N ALA A 100 -3.77 -2.15 12.38
CA ALA A 100 -2.87 -0.99 12.48
C ALA A 100 -2.88 -0.43 13.91
N PRO A 101 -1.79 0.21 14.38
CA PRO A 101 -1.78 0.87 15.69
C PRO A 101 -2.69 2.12 15.70
N PRO A 102 -3.16 2.55 16.88
CA PRO A 102 -4.12 3.65 17.02
C PRO A 102 -3.70 4.96 16.34
N GLU A 103 -2.43 5.32 16.45
CA GLU A 103 -1.87 6.54 15.84
C GLU A 103 -1.89 6.50 14.31
N THR A 104 -1.62 5.33 13.72
CA THR A 104 -1.69 5.13 12.28
C THR A 104 -3.13 5.20 11.79
N CYS A 105 -4.07 4.54 12.48
CA CYS A 105 -5.49 4.65 12.19
C CYS A 105 -5.97 6.10 12.26
N ALA A 106 -5.64 6.83 13.33
CA ALA A 106 -6.03 8.22 13.51
C ALA A 106 -5.42 9.15 12.43
N SER A 107 -4.22 8.83 11.95
CA SER A 107 -3.57 9.57 10.86
C SER A 107 -4.25 9.32 9.52
N LEU A 108 -4.49 8.05 9.15
CA LEU A 108 -5.09 7.66 7.87
C LEU A 108 -6.54 8.13 7.74
N ALA A 109 -7.32 8.05 8.82
CA ALA A 109 -8.72 8.48 8.84
C ALA A 109 -8.93 9.94 8.42
N LYS A 110 -7.92 10.80 8.61
CA LYS A 110 -7.99 12.22 8.20
C LYS A 110 -7.93 12.44 6.68
N SER A 111 -7.53 11.42 5.92
CA SER A 111 -7.24 11.53 4.48
C SER A 111 -8.19 10.74 3.60
N VAL A 112 -9.15 10.00 4.21
CA VAL A 112 -10.10 9.13 3.53
C VAL A 112 -11.52 9.43 3.97
N ASP A 113 -12.50 8.95 3.21
CA ASP A 113 -13.91 9.13 3.56
C ASP A 113 -14.34 8.11 4.62
N GLU A 114 -13.69 6.95 4.64
CA GLU A 114 -13.92 5.90 5.63
C GLU A 114 -12.64 5.08 5.84
N LEU A 115 -12.35 4.77 7.10
CA LEU A 115 -11.31 3.82 7.49
C LEU A 115 -11.95 2.65 8.24
N ILE A 116 -11.72 1.44 7.74
CA ILE A 116 -12.07 0.19 8.39
C ILE A 116 -10.77 -0.46 8.86
N CYS A 117 -10.62 -0.64 10.17
CA CYS A 117 -9.50 -1.37 10.76
C CYS A 117 -10.07 -2.36 11.77
N LEU A 118 -9.85 -3.66 11.53
CA LEU A 118 -10.49 -4.70 12.34
C LEU A 118 -9.86 -4.83 13.72
N ILE A 119 -8.53 -4.72 13.81
CA ILE A 119 -7.78 -4.87 15.04
C ILE A 119 -6.92 -3.61 15.24
N VAL A 120 -7.12 -2.94 16.37
CA VAL A 120 -6.38 -1.73 16.77
C VAL A 120 -5.72 -1.96 18.13
N PRO A 121 -4.57 -2.63 18.17
CA PRO A 121 -3.93 -3.04 19.41
C PRO A 121 -3.23 -1.87 20.11
N LYS A 122 -3.21 -1.87 21.43
CA LYS A 122 -2.47 -0.89 22.23
C LYS A 122 -0.95 -1.10 22.15
N VAL A 123 -0.51 -2.34 21.96
CA VAL A 123 0.90 -2.70 21.79
C VAL A 123 1.05 -3.32 20.41
N PHE A 124 1.87 -2.71 19.59
CA PHE A 124 2.11 -3.10 18.22
C PHE A 124 3.61 -3.07 17.93
N PHE A 125 4.18 -4.16 17.44
CA PHE A 125 5.58 -4.24 17.03
C PHE A 125 5.73 -4.32 15.52
N SER A 126 4.96 -5.22 14.88
CA SER A 126 4.96 -5.41 13.42
C SER A 126 3.64 -5.99 12.93
N VAL A 127 3.36 -5.87 11.62
CA VAL A 127 2.19 -6.49 10.99
C VAL A 127 2.29 -8.01 11.07
N GLY A 128 3.44 -8.56 10.73
CA GLY A 128 3.66 -10.01 10.62
C GLY A 128 3.39 -10.81 11.90
N GLN A 129 3.49 -10.19 13.09
CA GLN A 129 3.18 -10.88 14.36
C GLN A 129 1.70 -11.30 14.51
N TRP A 130 0.82 -10.79 13.63
CA TRP A 130 -0.62 -11.04 13.67
C TRP A 130 -1.08 -12.09 12.65
N TYR A 131 -0.12 -12.70 11.96
CA TYR A 131 -0.35 -13.72 10.96
C TYR A 131 0.37 -15.02 11.35
N ASP A 132 -0.27 -16.17 11.12
CA ASP A 132 0.35 -17.48 11.32
C ASP A 132 1.46 -17.72 10.29
N ASP A 133 1.27 -17.24 9.07
CA ASP A 133 2.25 -17.19 8.00
C ASP A 133 2.25 -15.80 7.36
N PHE A 134 3.39 -15.14 7.34
CA PHE A 134 3.60 -13.83 6.74
C PHE A 134 4.74 -13.90 5.70
N SER A 135 4.84 -15.03 5.02
CA SER A 135 5.78 -15.19 3.91
C SER A 135 5.43 -14.27 2.75
N PRO A 136 6.42 -13.66 2.08
CA PRO A 136 6.15 -12.83 0.90
C PRO A 136 5.51 -13.65 -0.22
N CYS A 137 4.42 -13.14 -0.82
CA CYS A 137 3.88 -13.70 -2.04
C CYS A 137 4.85 -13.51 -3.21
N THR A 138 5.00 -14.53 -4.04
CA THR A 138 5.74 -14.43 -5.30
C THR A 138 4.95 -13.68 -6.36
N ASP A 139 5.65 -13.14 -7.35
CA ASP A 139 4.99 -12.48 -8.49
C ASP A 139 4.03 -13.42 -9.25
N ASP A 140 4.37 -14.70 -9.34
CA ASP A 140 3.54 -15.71 -10.00
C ASP A 140 2.23 -15.95 -9.24
N GLU A 141 2.29 -16.09 -7.91
CA GLU A 141 1.11 -16.21 -7.04
C GLU A 141 0.20 -14.99 -7.17
N VAL A 142 0.77 -13.77 -7.18
CA VAL A 142 -0.01 -12.54 -7.37
C VAL A 142 -0.69 -12.54 -8.74
N CYS A 143 0.01 -12.94 -9.80
CA CYS A 143 -0.56 -13.01 -11.14
C CYS A 143 -1.69 -14.04 -11.23
N GLU A 144 -1.53 -15.22 -10.62
CA GLU A 144 -2.57 -16.26 -10.59
C GLU A 144 -3.84 -15.79 -9.85
N LEU A 145 -3.67 -15.15 -8.69
CA LEU A 145 -4.78 -14.60 -7.92
C LEU A 145 -5.54 -13.52 -8.70
N LEU A 146 -4.83 -12.61 -9.36
CA LEU A 146 -5.45 -11.55 -10.17
C LEU A 146 -6.20 -12.11 -11.37
N ASP A 147 -5.67 -13.13 -12.04
CA ASP A 147 -6.34 -13.80 -13.16
C ASP A 147 -7.61 -14.56 -12.70
N GLY A 148 -7.58 -15.18 -11.52
CA GLY A 148 -8.73 -15.86 -10.93
C GLY A 148 -9.89 -14.92 -10.58
N LEU A 149 -9.60 -13.67 -10.23
CA LEU A 149 -10.63 -12.66 -9.95
C LEU A 149 -11.35 -12.16 -11.22
N GLU A 150 -10.70 -12.24 -12.38
CA GLU A 150 -11.28 -11.80 -13.65
C GLU A 150 -12.15 -12.86 -14.32
N ASN A 151 -11.93 -14.12 -13.99
CA ASN A 151 -12.74 -15.26 -14.38
C ASN A 151 -13.36 -15.89 -13.12
N PRO A 152 -14.34 -15.24 -12.46
CA PRO A 152 -14.95 -15.84 -11.29
C PRO A 152 -15.55 -17.19 -11.73
N VAL A 153 -15.05 -18.27 -11.14
CA VAL A 153 -15.68 -19.59 -11.25
C VAL A 153 -17.11 -19.38 -10.73
N GLU A 154 -18.10 -19.56 -11.59
CA GLU A 154 -19.51 -19.57 -11.15
C GLU A 154 -19.62 -20.67 -10.07
N VAL A 155 -19.65 -20.24 -8.81
CA VAL A 155 -19.98 -21.14 -7.70
C VAL A 155 -21.47 -21.44 -7.89
N GLY A 156 -21.75 -22.58 -8.49
CA GLY A 156 -23.11 -23.06 -8.66
C GLY A 156 -23.83 -23.07 -7.31
N THR A 157 -24.94 -22.36 -7.26
CA THR A 157 -25.90 -22.36 -6.16
C THR A 157 -26.52 -23.76 -5.97
#